data_6d20df0a82ec456f4160ff35123dcf18
#
_entry.id   6d20df0a82ec456f4160ff35123dcf18
#
_cell.length_a   1.000
_cell.length_b   1.000
_cell.length_c   1.000
_cell.angle_alpha   90.00
_cell.angle_beta   90.00
_cell.angle_gamma   90.00
#
_symmetry.space_group_name_H-M   'P 1'
#
loop_
_entity.id
_entity.type
_entity.pdbx_description
1 polymer ?
#
loop_
_entity_poly.entity_id
_entity_poly.type
_entity_poly.pdbx_seq_one_letter_code
_entity_poly.pdbx_strand_id
1 'polypeptide(L)'
;MTLVSIITNALATIGRSTDAQSMDAWKQKFTIFANDGAKDLAHYLQLRRTDTITATDNQIDINDLPFDCEKVVSVKQNGSDLSFTRGNASNKINVGVNGDVEVEYRYLPKDMADDIDQPGIPEHLHHLIIPYVVFKEHMTADPNTQRRADMYWQDYDKGRRDAKKTYGEEDTYKIYNAGWF
;
A
#
# COMPACT_ATOMS: atom_id res chain seq x y z
N MET A 1 4.66 11.69 -6.81
CA MET A 1 6.08 11.46 -7.23
C MET A 1 6.13 10.25 -8.14
N THR A 2 7.02 10.24 -9.14
CA THR A 2 7.25 9.08 -10.02
C THR A 2 8.37 8.18 -9.47
N LEU A 3 8.48 6.94 -9.97
CA LEU A 3 9.53 6.00 -9.59
C LEU A 3 10.92 6.61 -9.80
N VAL A 4 11.17 7.22 -10.99
CA VAL A 4 12.46 7.87 -11.26
C VAL A 4 12.77 8.99 -10.28
N SER A 5 11.77 9.76 -9.83
CA SER A 5 11.98 10.83 -8.84
C SER A 5 12.27 10.27 -7.44
N ILE A 6 11.69 9.13 -7.06
CA ILE A 6 11.99 8.44 -5.80
C ILE A 6 13.45 7.96 -5.82
N ILE A 7 13.86 7.28 -6.90
CA ILE A 7 15.23 6.77 -7.06
C ILE A 7 16.24 7.92 -7.04
N THR A 8 16.00 9.00 -7.79
CA THR A 8 16.88 10.18 -7.84
C THR A 8 17.06 10.79 -6.44
N ASN A 9 15.97 10.98 -5.69
CA ASN A 9 16.04 11.53 -4.34
C ASN A 9 16.75 10.59 -3.36
N ALA A 10 16.54 9.28 -3.47
CA ALA A 10 17.23 8.30 -2.64
C ALA A 10 18.75 8.30 -2.93
N LEU A 11 19.18 8.33 -4.21
CA LEU A 11 20.60 8.44 -4.60
C LEU A 11 21.23 9.72 -4.06
N ALA A 12 20.57 10.86 -4.23
CA ALA A 12 21.04 12.14 -3.69
C ALA A 12 21.20 12.07 -2.17
N THR A 13 20.24 11.46 -1.46
CA THR A 13 20.27 11.31 0.01
C THR A 13 21.47 10.49 0.49
N ILE A 14 21.86 9.45 -0.23
CA ILE A 14 23.06 8.64 0.12
C ILE A 14 24.37 9.23 -0.44
N GLY A 15 24.33 10.41 -1.06
CA GLY A 15 25.49 11.10 -1.61
C GLY A 15 26.05 10.46 -2.88
N ARG A 16 25.21 9.76 -3.65
CA ARG A 16 25.57 9.20 -4.95
C ARG A 16 25.21 10.17 -6.08
N SER A 17 25.94 10.03 -7.21
CA SER A 17 25.59 10.75 -8.43
C SER A 17 24.21 10.34 -8.94
N THR A 18 23.51 11.27 -9.58
CA THR A 18 22.22 11.07 -10.23
C THR A 18 22.33 11.10 -11.76
N ASP A 19 23.54 10.89 -12.29
CA ASP A 19 23.75 10.73 -13.72
C ASP A 19 23.16 9.42 -14.26
N ALA A 20 23.04 9.30 -15.59
CA ALA A 20 22.40 8.16 -16.23
C ALA A 20 23.08 6.82 -15.86
N GLN A 21 24.40 6.78 -15.74
CA GLN A 21 25.15 5.57 -15.40
C GLN A 21 24.86 5.12 -13.96
N SER A 22 24.83 6.06 -13.02
CA SER A 22 24.47 5.77 -11.62
C SER A 22 23.02 5.35 -11.51
N MET A 23 22.10 6.02 -12.21
CA MET A 23 20.69 5.65 -12.25
C MET A 23 20.50 4.21 -12.73
N ASP A 24 21.11 3.82 -13.85
CA ASP A 24 21.03 2.45 -14.38
C ASP A 24 21.56 1.40 -13.40
N ALA A 25 22.68 1.68 -12.74
CA ALA A 25 23.29 0.76 -11.78
C ALA A 25 22.42 0.48 -10.56
N TRP A 26 21.61 1.45 -10.13
CA TRP A 26 20.80 1.37 -8.91
C TRP A 26 19.32 1.12 -9.16
N LYS A 27 18.84 1.34 -10.39
CA LYS A 27 17.44 1.32 -10.74
C LYS A 27 16.72 0.06 -10.28
N GLN A 28 17.22 -1.11 -10.66
CA GLN A 28 16.58 -2.39 -10.32
C GLN A 28 16.44 -2.57 -8.81
N LYS A 29 17.51 -2.32 -8.06
CA LYS A 29 17.52 -2.50 -6.60
C LYS A 29 16.57 -1.52 -5.91
N PHE A 30 16.63 -0.24 -6.30
CA PHE A 30 15.81 0.79 -5.68
C PHE A 30 14.34 0.70 -6.08
N THR A 31 14.02 0.18 -7.27
CA THR A 31 12.65 -0.15 -7.66
C THR A 31 12.04 -1.18 -6.72
N ILE A 32 12.78 -2.26 -6.40
CA ILE A 32 12.32 -3.26 -5.43
C ILE A 32 12.06 -2.61 -4.06
N PHE A 33 13.00 -1.82 -3.56
CA PHE A 33 12.85 -1.17 -2.27
C PHE A 33 11.71 -0.13 -2.24
N ALA A 34 11.49 0.58 -3.34
CA ALA A 34 10.40 1.53 -3.46
C ALA A 34 9.02 0.84 -3.44
N ASN A 35 8.90 -0.29 -4.14
CA ASN A 35 7.71 -1.11 -4.13
C ASN A 35 7.44 -1.71 -2.76
N ASP A 36 8.46 -2.25 -2.09
CA ASP A 36 8.36 -2.73 -0.72
C ASP A 36 7.90 -1.63 0.24
N GLY A 37 8.45 -0.42 0.11
CA GLY A 37 8.07 0.73 0.93
C GLY A 37 6.62 1.18 0.71
N ALA A 38 6.16 1.18 -0.53
CA ALA A 38 4.77 1.50 -0.86
C ALA A 38 3.80 0.46 -0.27
N LYS A 39 4.13 -0.84 -0.37
CA LYS A 39 3.34 -1.94 0.22
C LYS A 39 3.34 -1.89 1.75
N ASP A 40 4.50 -1.63 2.38
CA ASP A 40 4.59 -1.49 3.84
C ASP A 40 3.71 -0.34 4.35
N LEU A 41 3.73 0.82 3.67
CA LEU A 41 2.87 1.95 4.01
C LEU A 41 1.39 1.61 3.86
N ALA A 42 0.99 0.99 2.75
CA ALA A 42 -0.39 0.62 2.51
C ALA A 42 -0.91 -0.36 3.58
N HIS A 43 -0.11 -1.38 3.89
CA HIS A 43 -0.42 -2.36 4.93
C HIS A 43 -0.49 -1.73 6.33
N TYR A 44 0.52 -0.93 6.72
CA TYR A 44 0.59 -0.30 8.03
C TYR A 44 -0.55 0.69 8.26
N LEU A 45 -0.89 1.50 7.26
CA LEU A 45 -1.98 2.48 7.30
C LEU A 45 -3.34 1.85 7.06
N GLN A 46 -3.38 0.59 6.63
CA GLN A 46 -4.62 -0.12 6.28
C GLN A 46 -5.42 0.62 5.22
N LEU A 47 -4.74 1.11 4.19
CA LEU A 47 -5.36 1.91 3.15
C LEU A 47 -6.53 1.17 2.51
N ARG A 48 -7.63 1.88 2.31
CA ARG A 48 -8.89 1.34 1.78
C ARG A 48 -9.23 1.97 0.45
N ARG A 49 -9.95 1.21 -0.32
CA ARG A 49 -10.48 1.62 -1.60
C ARG A 49 -11.85 0.96 -1.81
N THR A 50 -12.71 1.66 -2.55
CA THR A 50 -14.00 1.12 -3.01
C THR A 50 -13.98 1.04 -4.52
N ASP A 51 -14.25 -0.13 -5.07
CA ASP A 51 -14.42 -0.36 -6.50
C ASP A 51 -15.71 -1.14 -6.76
N THR A 52 -16.27 -0.95 -7.96
CA THR A 52 -17.44 -1.69 -8.41
C THR A 52 -17.02 -2.92 -9.18
N ILE A 53 -17.60 -4.06 -8.85
CA ILE A 53 -17.36 -5.35 -9.49
C ILE A 53 -18.69 -6.07 -9.72
N THR A 54 -18.79 -6.85 -10.79
CA THR A 54 -20.02 -7.61 -11.09
C THR A 54 -19.99 -8.97 -10.41
N ALA A 55 -20.96 -9.22 -9.53
CA ALA A 55 -21.17 -10.52 -8.92
C ALA A 55 -21.88 -11.47 -9.91
N THR A 56 -21.34 -12.67 -10.06
CA THR A 56 -21.88 -13.76 -10.90
C THR A 56 -22.06 -15.00 -10.04
N ASP A 57 -23.17 -15.70 -10.19
CA ASP A 57 -23.51 -16.88 -9.38
C ASP A 57 -23.46 -16.60 -7.87
N ASN A 58 -23.92 -15.41 -7.48
CA ASN A 58 -23.90 -14.89 -6.10
C ASN A 58 -22.48 -14.73 -5.51
N GLN A 59 -21.43 -14.68 -6.35
CA GLN A 59 -20.05 -14.58 -5.94
C GLN A 59 -19.32 -13.45 -6.68
N ILE A 60 -18.30 -12.90 -6.03
CA ILE A 60 -17.31 -12.02 -6.62
C ILE A 60 -15.94 -12.71 -6.60
N ASP A 61 -15.12 -12.45 -7.62
CA ASP A 61 -13.72 -12.84 -7.64
C ASP A 61 -12.86 -11.62 -7.27
N ILE A 62 -12.12 -11.70 -6.16
CA ILE A 62 -11.27 -10.57 -5.70
C ILE A 62 -10.10 -10.31 -6.64
N ASN A 63 -9.76 -11.24 -7.54
CA ASN A 63 -8.73 -11.02 -8.55
C ASN A 63 -9.20 -10.06 -9.67
N ASP A 64 -10.52 -9.85 -9.81
CA ASP A 64 -11.07 -8.89 -10.76
C ASP A 64 -10.98 -7.45 -10.23
N LEU A 65 -10.57 -7.25 -8.97
CA LEU A 65 -10.34 -5.93 -8.40
C LEU A 65 -9.08 -5.28 -9.02
N PRO A 66 -9.07 -3.94 -9.18
CA PRO A 66 -7.95 -3.22 -9.79
C PRO A 66 -6.62 -3.34 -9.04
N PHE A 67 -6.67 -3.59 -7.72
CA PHE A 67 -5.51 -3.75 -6.84
C PHE A 67 -5.60 -5.06 -6.07
N ASP A 68 -4.45 -5.54 -5.61
CA ASP A 68 -4.38 -6.76 -4.80
C ASP A 68 -5.17 -6.56 -3.50
N CYS A 69 -6.18 -7.39 -3.30
CA CYS A 69 -7.04 -7.33 -2.13
C CYS A 69 -6.41 -8.06 -0.95
N GLU A 70 -6.02 -7.30 0.09
CA GLU A 70 -5.57 -7.88 1.35
C GLU A 70 -6.75 -8.38 2.21
N LYS A 71 -7.82 -7.58 2.28
CA LYS A 71 -9.01 -7.89 3.08
C LYS A 71 -10.21 -7.11 2.58
N VAL A 72 -11.33 -7.79 2.30
CA VAL A 72 -12.63 -7.14 2.09
C VAL A 72 -13.15 -6.62 3.43
N VAL A 73 -13.61 -5.38 3.44
CA VAL A 73 -14.13 -4.66 4.61
C VAL A 73 -15.66 -4.64 4.58
N SER A 74 -16.25 -4.22 3.46
CA SER A 74 -17.69 -4.19 3.26
C SER A 74 -18.05 -4.44 1.80
N VAL A 75 -19.27 -4.93 1.58
CA VAL A 75 -19.86 -5.08 0.25
C VAL A 75 -21.23 -4.41 0.28
N LYS A 76 -21.55 -3.61 -0.75
CA LYS A 76 -22.82 -2.92 -0.87
C LYS A 76 -23.44 -3.15 -2.24
N GLN A 77 -24.77 -3.16 -2.29
CA GLN A 77 -25.53 -3.08 -3.53
C GLN A 77 -26.61 -2.01 -3.39
N ASN A 78 -26.64 -1.07 -4.33
CA ASN A 78 -27.60 0.05 -4.32
C ASN A 78 -27.59 0.82 -2.96
N GLY A 79 -26.40 1.00 -2.35
CA GLY A 79 -26.23 1.69 -1.08
C GLY A 79 -26.58 0.86 0.17
N SER A 80 -27.04 -0.38 0.02
CA SER A 80 -27.36 -1.27 1.15
C SER A 80 -26.23 -2.25 1.43
N ASP A 81 -25.85 -2.40 2.71
CA ASP A 81 -24.82 -3.35 3.14
C ASP A 81 -25.28 -4.79 2.91
N LEU A 82 -24.41 -5.60 2.34
CA LEU A 82 -24.61 -7.04 2.13
C LEU A 82 -23.78 -7.84 3.12
N SER A 83 -24.35 -8.92 3.63
CA SER A 83 -23.59 -9.93 4.34
C SER A 83 -22.76 -10.73 3.33
N PHE A 84 -21.50 -11.01 3.63
CA PHE A 84 -20.66 -11.80 2.78
C PHE A 84 -19.89 -12.87 3.56
N THR A 85 -19.59 -13.97 2.89
CA THR A 85 -18.81 -15.07 3.45
C THR A 85 -17.71 -15.48 2.47
N ARG A 86 -16.65 -16.09 3.00
CA ARG A 86 -15.58 -16.63 2.15
C ARG A 86 -16.17 -17.74 1.27
N GLY A 87 -15.92 -17.68 -0.03
CA GLY A 87 -16.33 -18.73 -0.97
C GLY A 87 -15.48 -19.99 -0.85
N ASN A 88 -15.80 -21.01 -1.65
CA ASN A 88 -15.08 -22.29 -1.66
C ASN A 88 -13.65 -22.16 -2.21
N ALA A 89 -13.37 -21.17 -3.04
CA ALA A 89 -12.02 -20.85 -3.52
C ALA A 89 -11.47 -19.65 -2.71
N SER A 90 -10.14 -19.60 -2.54
CA SER A 90 -9.47 -18.58 -1.72
C SER A 90 -9.68 -17.16 -2.22
N ASN A 91 -9.93 -17.01 -3.52
CA ASN A 91 -10.16 -15.73 -4.21
C ASN A 91 -11.65 -15.38 -4.39
N LYS A 92 -12.59 -16.23 -3.97
CA LYS A 92 -14.02 -15.99 -4.13
C LYS A 92 -14.72 -15.63 -2.83
N ILE A 93 -15.67 -14.70 -2.93
CA ILE A 93 -16.51 -14.25 -1.83
C ILE A 93 -17.96 -14.41 -2.25
N ASN A 94 -18.75 -15.08 -1.42
CA ASN A 94 -20.19 -15.23 -1.61
C ASN A 94 -20.89 -13.99 -1.02
N VAL A 95 -21.64 -13.29 -1.87
CA VAL A 95 -22.38 -12.06 -1.52
C VAL A 95 -23.89 -12.24 -1.58
N GLY A 96 -24.36 -13.41 -2.05
CA GLY A 96 -25.78 -13.77 -2.08
C GLY A 96 -26.63 -13.03 -3.09
N VAL A 97 -26.04 -12.23 -3.98
CA VAL A 97 -26.71 -11.44 -5.01
C VAL A 97 -25.92 -11.48 -6.32
N ASN A 98 -26.61 -11.18 -7.42
CA ASN A 98 -26.00 -11.00 -8.73
C ASN A 98 -26.05 -9.53 -9.16
N GLY A 99 -25.17 -9.15 -10.09
CA GLY A 99 -25.05 -7.80 -10.65
C GLY A 99 -23.97 -6.98 -9.95
N ASP A 100 -23.97 -5.69 -10.22
CA ASP A 100 -22.91 -4.79 -9.76
C ASP A 100 -23.01 -4.57 -8.24
N VAL A 101 -21.87 -4.71 -7.57
CA VAL A 101 -21.69 -4.47 -6.15
C VAL A 101 -20.48 -3.57 -5.91
N GLU A 102 -20.58 -2.71 -4.92
CA GLU A 102 -19.46 -1.89 -4.44
C GLU A 102 -18.73 -2.66 -3.35
N VAL A 103 -17.43 -2.87 -3.55
CA VAL A 103 -16.57 -3.59 -2.61
C VAL A 103 -15.57 -2.63 -2.01
N GLU A 104 -15.68 -2.40 -0.70
CA GLU A 104 -14.65 -1.70 0.07
C GLU A 104 -13.64 -2.73 0.57
N TYR A 105 -12.37 -2.50 0.29
CA TYR A 105 -11.31 -3.43 0.67
C TYR A 105 -10.01 -2.72 1.02
N ARG A 106 -9.19 -3.38 1.87
CA ARG A 106 -7.79 -3.02 2.07
C ARG A 106 -7.00 -3.53 0.88
N TYR A 107 -6.13 -2.68 0.33
CA TYR A 107 -5.40 -3.02 -0.87
C TYR A 107 -3.88 -2.89 -0.69
N LEU A 108 -3.14 -3.65 -1.48
CA LEU A 108 -1.71 -3.44 -1.70
C LEU A 108 -1.52 -2.80 -3.09
N PRO A 109 -0.65 -1.78 -3.19
CA PRO A 109 -0.36 -1.16 -4.48
C PRO A 109 0.35 -2.13 -5.41
N LYS A 110 0.09 -2.01 -6.71
CA LYS A 110 0.83 -2.72 -7.76
C LYS A 110 2.27 -2.23 -7.79
N ASP A 111 3.17 -3.12 -8.22
CA ASP A 111 4.57 -2.78 -8.39
C ASP A 111 4.76 -1.75 -9.51
N MET A 112 5.54 -0.73 -9.23
CA MET A 112 6.05 0.19 -10.22
C MET A 112 7.14 -0.51 -11.05
N ALA A 113 7.11 -0.37 -12.36
CA ALA A 113 8.09 -0.93 -13.30
C ALA A 113 8.74 0.15 -14.16
N ASP A 114 7.94 1.11 -14.63
CA ASP A 114 8.37 2.16 -15.51
C ASP A 114 8.72 3.45 -14.74
N ASP A 115 9.63 4.25 -15.30
CA ASP A 115 10.13 5.49 -14.69
C ASP A 115 9.03 6.50 -14.34
N ILE A 116 7.93 6.49 -15.11
CA ILE A 116 6.80 7.38 -14.95
C ILE A 116 5.75 6.84 -13.96
N ASP A 117 5.85 5.56 -13.56
CA ASP A 117 4.91 4.96 -12.63
C ASP A 117 4.91 5.70 -11.30
N GLN A 118 3.75 5.75 -10.68
CA GLN A 118 3.57 6.35 -9.37
C GLN A 118 3.21 5.28 -8.36
N PRO A 119 3.64 5.44 -7.09
CA PRO A 119 3.17 4.58 -6.02
C PRO A 119 1.65 4.60 -5.96
N GLY A 120 1.03 3.44 -5.91
CA GLY A 120 -0.43 3.31 -5.81
C GLY A 120 -0.98 3.65 -4.40
N ILE A 121 -0.39 4.63 -3.73
CA ILE A 121 -0.78 5.16 -2.42
C ILE A 121 -1.03 6.68 -2.54
N PRO A 122 -1.70 7.33 -1.57
CA PRO A 122 -1.95 8.77 -1.60
C PRO A 122 -0.68 9.60 -1.79
N GLU A 123 -0.75 10.63 -2.64
CA GLU A 123 0.41 11.39 -3.10
C GLU A 123 1.22 12.04 -1.96
N HIS A 124 0.53 12.51 -0.91
CA HIS A 124 1.19 13.12 0.25
C HIS A 124 2.03 12.13 1.08
N LEU A 125 1.89 10.81 0.84
CA LEU A 125 2.70 9.77 1.50
C LEU A 125 3.94 9.37 0.68
N HIS A 126 4.02 9.76 -0.60
CA HIS A 126 5.11 9.33 -1.49
C HIS A 126 6.50 9.68 -0.95
N HIS A 127 6.63 10.80 -0.24
CA HIS A 127 7.91 11.25 0.32
C HIS A 127 8.44 10.29 1.41
N LEU A 128 7.58 9.51 2.05
CA LEU A 128 7.98 8.53 3.08
C LEU A 128 8.68 7.31 2.48
N ILE A 129 8.51 7.04 1.18
CA ILE A 129 9.20 5.92 0.51
C ILE A 129 10.72 6.17 0.46
N ILE A 130 11.16 7.42 0.34
CA ILE A 130 12.58 7.76 0.22
C ILE A 130 13.41 7.27 1.42
N PRO A 131 13.08 7.64 2.68
CA PRO A 131 13.83 7.13 3.83
C PRO A 131 13.75 5.60 3.97
N TYR A 132 12.66 4.96 3.54
CA TYR A 132 12.58 3.50 3.51
C TYR A 132 13.58 2.88 2.53
N VAL A 133 13.70 3.40 1.29
CA VAL A 133 14.67 2.95 0.29
C VAL A 133 16.09 3.11 0.81
N VAL A 134 16.41 4.27 1.40
CA VAL A 134 17.73 4.56 1.97
C VAL A 134 18.04 3.66 3.16
N PHE A 135 17.08 3.41 4.04
CA PHE A 135 17.20 2.45 5.12
C PHE A 135 17.58 1.06 4.60
N LYS A 136 16.82 0.53 3.62
CA LYS A 136 17.07 -0.78 3.01
C LYS A 136 18.45 -0.84 2.37
N GLU A 137 18.90 0.22 1.72
CA GLU A 137 20.25 0.28 1.14
C GLU A 137 21.33 0.16 2.22
N HIS A 138 21.26 0.94 3.27
CA HIS A 138 22.24 0.90 4.36
C HIS A 138 22.24 -0.43 5.12
N MET A 139 21.10 -1.10 5.22
CA MET A 139 21.00 -2.44 5.83
C MET A 139 21.70 -3.52 5.00
N THR A 140 21.75 -3.34 3.68
CA THR A 140 22.33 -4.35 2.76
C THR A 140 23.78 -4.06 2.35
N ALA A 141 24.29 -2.84 2.64
CA ALA A 141 25.61 -2.43 2.15
C ALA A 141 26.75 -2.92 3.05
N ASP A 142 27.04 -2.24 4.14
CA ASP A 142 28.20 -2.50 5.00
C ASP A 142 27.79 -2.41 6.47
N PRO A 143 28.29 -3.30 7.36
CA PRO A 143 28.05 -3.21 8.80
C PRO A 143 28.35 -1.84 9.43
N ASN A 144 29.30 -1.09 8.87
CA ASN A 144 29.62 0.26 9.35
C ASN A 144 28.55 1.30 9.01
N THR A 145 27.62 0.98 8.11
CA THR A 145 26.51 1.89 7.72
C THR A 145 25.24 1.64 8.55
N GLN A 146 25.19 0.61 9.38
CA GLN A 146 23.99 0.26 10.17
C GLN A 146 23.47 1.40 11.04
N ARG A 147 24.35 2.21 11.67
CA ARG A 147 23.94 3.40 12.44
C ARG A 147 23.17 4.41 11.59
N ARG A 148 23.52 4.53 10.30
CA ARG A 148 22.78 5.39 9.37
C ARG A 148 21.45 4.75 8.98
N ALA A 149 21.41 3.43 8.83
CA ALA A 149 20.15 2.71 8.60
C ALA A 149 19.13 3.01 9.71
N ASP A 150 19.55 2.93 10.98
CA ASP A 150 18.67 3.22 12.13
C ASP A 150 18.07 4.62 12.09
N MET A 151 18.84 5.62 11.67
CA MET A 151 18.36 7.00 11.54
C MET A 151 17.24 7.10 10.49
N TYR A 152 17.45 6.53 9.30
CA TYR A 152 16.45 6.55 8.22
C TYR A 152 15.21 5.70 8.58
N TRP A 153 15.41 4.60 9.30
CA TRP A 153 14.29 3.84 9.84
C TRP A 153 13.45 4.66 10.83
N GLN A 154 14.09 5.43 11.73
CA GLN A 154 13.39 6.28 12.68
C GLN A 154 12.59 7.39 11.96
N ASP A 155 13.15 8.00 10.92
CA ASP A 155 12.45 9.00 10.11
C ASP A 155 11.23 8.40 9.40
N TYR A 156 11.40 7.23 8.79
CA TYR A 156 10.33 6.49 8.16
C TYR A 156 9.24 6.10 9.16
N ASP A 157 9.62 5.48 10.27
CA ASP A 157 8.70 4.99 11.29
C ASP A 157 7.93 6.12 11.96
N LYS A 158 8.58 7.26 12.21
CA LYS A 158 7.90 8.48 12.67
C LYS A 158 6.87 8.96 11.66
N GLY A 159 7.28 9.08 10.38
CA GLY A 159 6.39 9.54 9.31
C GLY A 159 5.16 8.67 9.15
N ARG A 160 5.31 7.33 9.12
CA ARG A 160 4.16 6.41 8.99
C ARG A 160 3.26 6.43 10.25
N ARG A 161 3.82 6.61 11.46
CA ARG A 161 3.01 6.76 12.69
C ARG A 161 2.22 8.06 12.70
N ASP A 162 2.81 9.15 12.22
CA ASP A 162 2.10 10.42 12.12
C ASP A 162 1.00 10.36 11.05
N ALA A 163 1.27 9.72 9.91
CA ALA A 163 0.25 9.46 8.89
C ALA A 163 -0.90 8.59 9.47
N LYS A 164 -0.61 7.57 10.27
CA LYS A 164 -1.63 6.69 10.86
C LYS A 164 -2.63 7.44 11.74
N LYS A 165 -2.24 8.52 12.40
CA LYS A 165 -3.16 9.35 13.18
C LYS A 165 -4.27 9.95 12.31
N THR A 166 -3.94 10.29 11.06
CA THR A 166 -4.92 10.81 10.10
C THR A 166 -5.85 9.73 9.53
N TYR A 167 -5.33 8.49 9.32
CA TYR A 167 -6.08 7.38 8.73
C TYR A 167 -6.78 6.50 9.77
N GLY A 168 -6.33 6.49 11.03
CA GLY A 168 -6.83 5.59 12.08
C GLY A 168 -8.02 6.13 12.87
N GLU A 169 -8.38 7.39 12.73
CA GLU A 169 -9.47 7.99 13.53
C GLU A 169 -10.88 7.54 13.08
N GLU A 170 -11.04 7.06 11.84
CA GLU A 170 -12.34 6.61 11.35
C GLU A 170 -12.79 5.24 11.91
N ASP A 171 -11.86 4.38 12.33
CA ASP A 171 -12.21 3.04 12.85
C ASP A 171 -12.68 3.05 14.32
N THR A 172 -12.42 4.11 15.07
CA THR A 172 -12.69 4.14 16.51
C THR A 172 -14.14 4.44 16.86
N TYR A 173 -14.93 4.99 15.93
CA TYR A 173 -16.31 5.40 16.19
C TYR A 173 -17.39 4.34 15.91
N LYS A 174 -17.05 3.22 15.30
CA LYS A 174 -18.04 2.16 14.95
C LYS A 174 -18.21 1.02 15.97
N ILE A 175 -17.47 1.01 17.08
CA ILE A 175 -17.50 -0.12 18.04
C ILE A 175 -18.49 0.08 19.21
N TYR A 176 -19.10 1.24 19.36
CA TYR A 176 -19.94 1.52 20.52
C TYR A 176 -21.44 1.58 20.23
N ASN A 177 -22.04 0.50 19.79
CA ASN A 177 -23.48 0.28 19.98
C ASN A 177 -23.88 -1.20 19.89
N ALA A 178 -23.10 -2.10 20.45
CA ALA A 178 -23.63 -3.39 20.88
C ALA A 178 -24.07 -3.22 22.33
N GLY A 179 -25.27 -2.72 22.50
CA GLY A 179 -25.90 -2.61 23.81
C GLY A 179 -26.00 -3.97 24.48
N TRP A 180 -25.48 -4.05 25.66
CA TRP A 180 -25.80 -5.08 26.64
C TRP A 180 -27.16 -4.71 27.26
N PHE A 181 -28.20 -5.48 26.92
CA PHE A 181 -29.36 -5.71 27.77
C PHE A 181 -29.71 -7.18 27.66
#